data_8f98d6db234353584551c4100fb3525a
#
_entry.id   8f98d6db234353584551c4100fb3525a
#
_cell.length_a   1.000
_cell.length_b   1.000
_cell.length_c   1.000
_cell.angle_alpha   90.00
_cell.angle_beta   90.00
_cell.angle_gamma   90.00
#
_symmetry.space_group_name_H-M   'P 1'
#
loop_
_entity.id
_entity.type
_entity.pdbx_description
1 polymer ?
#
loop_
_entity_poly.entity_id
_entity_poly.type
_entity_poly.pdbx_seq_one_letter_code
_entity_poly.pdbx_strand_id
1 'polypeptide(L)'
;MGDPLQQSIQNGIHNLPVRVYYEDTDFSGVVYHANYLRFAERGRSEFLHACGIHHSDLFSRPDPLAFTVVNMNIDFLAPAKIDDRLAVISAYIFIKGARLHIKQAIMLGSQILWRADVHVACITAAGRPVRMPKDVTSLLEPHLTHEEHFLNFINKP
;
A
#
# COMPACT_ATOMS: atom_id res chain seq x y z
N MET A 1 -20.80 10.75 8.57
CA MET A 1 -20.32 9.40 8.89
C MET A 1 -19.17 9.05 7.95
N GLY A 2 -18.04 8.65 8.49
CA GLY A 2 -16.91 8.20 7.68
C GLY A 2 -17.18 6.86 7.03
N ASP A 3 -16.43 6.56 5.97
CA ASP A 3 -16.43 5.24 5.33
C ASP A 3 -16.00 4.19 6.36
N PRO A 4 -16.82 3.16 6.63
CA PRO A 4 -16.47 2.13 7.61
C PRO A 4 -15.23 1.31 7.26
N LEU A 5 -14.79 1.37 6.00
CA LEU A 5 -13.54 0.73 5.55
C LEU A 5 -12.34 1.67 5.72
N GLN A 6 -12.58 2.95 5.96
CA GLN A 6 -11.52 3.95 6.05
C GLN A 6 -10.84 3.90 7.41
N GLN A 7 -9.65 3.35 7.44
CA GLN A 7 -8.76 3.42 8.59
C GLN A 7 -7.97 4.73 8.53
N SER A 8 -7.77 5.35 9.69
CA SER A 8 -6.99 6.59 9.75
C SER A 8 -5.49 6.30 9.65
N ILE A 9 -4.76 7.25 9.05
CA ILE A 9 -3.31 7.24 9.07
C ILE A 9 -2.84 7.84 10.40
N GLN A 10 -1.97 7.12 11.11
CA GLN A 10 -1.40 7.59 12.37
C GLN A 10 0.12 7.67 12.25
N ASN A 11 0.66 8.89 12.37
CA ASN A 11 2.10 9.13 12.25
C ASN A 11 2.70 8.56 10.94
N GLY A 12 1.96 8.68 9.84
CA GLY A 12 2.37 8.18 8.54
C GLY A 12 2.19 6.67 8.34
N ILE A 13 1.63 5.96 9.31
CA ILE A 13 1.38 4.51 9.23
C ILE A 13 -0.10 4.23 9.03
N HIS A 14 -0.42 3.43 8.03
CA HIS A 14 -1.77 2.93 7.78
C HIS A 14 -1.81 1.42 8.04
N ASN A 15 -2.87 0.97 8.68
CA ASN A 15 -3.11 -0.45 8.97
C ASN A 15 -4.44 -0.86 8.34
N LEU A 16 -4.39 -1.77 7.37
CA LEU A 16 -5.58 -2.37 6.77
C LEU A 16 -5.74 -3.81 7.26
N PRO A 17 -6.76 -4.11 8.07
CA PRO A 17 -7.05 -5.50 8.45
C PRO A 17 -7.55 -6.29 7.24
N VAL A 18 -7.04 -7.49 7.07
CA VAL A 18 -7.45 -8.42 6.00
C VAL A 18 -7.61 -9.81 6.59
N ARG A 19 -8.73 -10.46 6.30
CA ARG A 19 -8.91 -11.87 6.62
C ARG A 19 -8.53 -12.72 5.42
N VAL A 20 -7.84 -13.83 5.64
CA VAL A 20 -7.54 -14.80 4.59
C VAL A 20 -8.78 -15.65 4.34
N TYR A 21 -9.27 -15.60 3.11
CA TYR A 21 -10.41 -16.41 2.64
C TYR A 21 -9.93 -17.64 1.88
N TYR A 22 -10.84 -18.57 1.66
CA TYR A 22 -10.58 -19.79 0.88
C TYR A 22 -9.98 -19.46 -0.50
N GLU A 23 -10.51 -18.43 -1.17
CA GLU A 23 -10.04 -17.99 -2.50
C GLU A 23 -8.60 -17.48 -2.51
N ASP A 24 -8.06 -17.11 -1.34
CA ASP A 24 -6.69 -16.59 -1.23
C ASP A 24 -5.65 -17.69 -1.13
N THR A 25 -6.09 -18.94 -0.87
CA THR A 25 -5.18 -20.06 -0.60
C THR A 25 -4.95 -20.90 -1.87
N ASP A 26 -3.79 -21.58 -1.88
CA ASP A 26 -3.44 -22.51 -2.93
C ASP A 26 -3.65 -23.96 -2.47
N PHE A 27 -3.22 -24.88 -3.32
CA PHE A 27 -3.35 -26.32 -3.07
C PHE A 27 -2.67 -26.78 -1.77
N SER A 28 -1.62 -26.08 -1.31
CA SER A 28 -0.92 -26.44 -0.07
C SER A 28 -1.59 -25.88 1.20
N GLY A 29 -2.68 -25.13 1.07
CA GLY A 29 -3.43 -24.60 2.21
C GLY A 29 -2.89 -23.31 2.78
N VAL A 30 -1.92 -22.68 2.11
CA VAL A 30 -1.38 -21.37 2.49
C VAL A 30 -1.77 -20.33 1.44
N VAL A 31 -1.65 -19.06 1.81
CA VAL A 31 -1.92 -17.97 0.88
C VAL A 31 -1.01 -18.08 -0.34
N TYR A 32 -1.63 -18.06 -1.53
CA TYR A 32 -0.90 -18.07 -2.79
C TYR A 32 -0.01 -16.82 -2.89
N HIS A 33 1.24 -17.00 -3.30
CA HIS A 33 2.24 -15.93 -3.22
C HIS A 33 1.82 -14.63 -3.94
N ALA A 34 1.08 -14.72 -5.03
CA ALA A 34 0.59 -13.54 -5.74
C ALA A 34 -0.48 -12.77 -4.96
N ASN A 35 -1.17 -13.41 -4.02
CA ASN A 35 -2.22 -12.76 -3.24
C ASN A 35 -1.68 -11.76 -2.22
N TYR A 36 -0.44 -11.94 -1.75
CA TYR A 36 0.20 -10.91 -0.93
C TYR A 36 0.31 -9.58 -1.67
N LEU A 37 0.57 -9.64 -2.98
CA LEU A 37 0.63 -8.43 -3.82
C LEU A 37 -0.74 -7.76 -3.92
N ARG A 38 -1.82 -8.55 -3.97
CA ARG A 38 -3.19 -8.02 -3.97
C ARG A 38 -3.54 -7.36 -2.64
N PHE A 39 -3.18 -7.99 -1.53
CA PHE A 39 -3.36 -7.39 -0.21
C PHE A 39 -2.58 -6.08 -0.10
N ALA A 40 -1.34 -6.07 -0.56
CA ALA A 40 -0.50 -4.88 -0.55
C ALA A 40 -1.08 -3.75 -1.41
N GLU A 41 -1.61 -4.07 -2.59
CA GLU A 41 -2.28 -3.08 -3.43
C GLU A 41 -3.46 -2.43 -2.72
N ARG A 42 -4.30 -3.24 -2.05
CA ARG A 42 -5.41 -2.71 -1.25
C ARG A 42 -4.90 -1.77 -0.15
N GLY A 43 -3.81 -2.14 0.51
CA GLY A 43 -3.18 -1.28 1.52
C GLY A 43 -2.74 0.07 0.96
N ARG A 44 -2.11 0.08 -0.21
CA ARG A 44 -1.71 1.32 -0.87
C ARG A 44 -2.91 2.18 -1.26
N SER A 45 -3.95 1.56 -1.80
CA SER A 45 -5.17 2.27 -2.20
C SER A 45 -5.91 2.86 -1.01
N GLU A 46 -6.02 2.09 0.08
CA GLU A 46 -6.66 2.59 1.30
C GLU A 46 -5.88 3.73 1.95
N PHE A 47 -4.55 3.70 1.88
CA PHE A 47 -3.73 4.82 2.32
C PHE A 47 -4.09 6.09 1.53
N LEU A 48 -4.16 5.98 0.21
CA LEU A 48 -4.51 7.12 -0.65
C LEU A 48 -5.94 7.61 -0.37
N HIS A 49 -6.89 6.70 -0.20
CA HIS A 49 -8.26 7.05 0.18
C HIS A 49 -8.30 7.85 1.48
N ALA A 50 -7.52 7.44 2.48
CA ALA A 50 -7.42 8.15 3.76
C ALA A 50 -6.86 9.57 3.58
N CYS A 51 -6.06 9.80 2.53
CA CYS A 51 -5.55 11.13 2.16
C CYS A 51 -6.54 11.94 1.32
N GLY A 52 -7.68 11.35 0.92
CA GLY A 52 -8.62 12.00 0.01
C GLY A 52 -8.25 11.86 -1.47
N ILE A 53 -7.36 10.92 -1.80
CA ILE A 53 -6.93 10.66 -3.17
C ILE A 53 -7.61 9.38 -3.66
N HIS A 54 -8.38 9.49 -4.75
CA HIS A 54 -9.12 8.38 -5.32
C HIS A 54 -8.69 8.13 -6.76
N HIS A 55 -8.42 6.88 -7.10
CA HIS A 55 -8.00 6.49 -8.46
C HIS A 55 -9.01 6.92 -9.52
N SER A 56 -10.31 6.80 -9.23
CA SER A 56 -11.37 7.19 -10.17
C SER A 56 -11.34 8.70 -10.46
N ASP A 57 -11.05 9.51 -9.46
CA ASP A 57 -10.95 10.97 -9.65
C ASP A 57 -9.74 11.33 -10.49
N LEU A 58 -8.61 10.68 -10.27
CA LEU A 58 -7.40 10.90 -11.06
C LEU A 58 -7.62 10.52 -12.52
N PHE A 59 -8.30 9.40 -12.75
CA PHE A 59 -8.56 8.91 -14.11
C PHE A 59 -9.61 9.76 -14.84
N SER A 60 -10.49 10.44 -14.11
CA SER A 60 -11.55 11.29 -14.68
C SER A 60 -11.10 12.71 -14.98
N ARG A 61 -9.84 13.07 -14.74
CA ARG A 61 -9.30 14.39 -15.06
C ARG A 61 -9.28 14.61 -16.58
N PRO A 62 -9.29 15.88 -17.04
CA PRO A 62 -9.12 16.18 -18.49
C PRO A 62 -7.86 15.52 -19.06
N ASP A 63 -6.75 15.53 -18.28
CA ASP A 63 -5.56 14.74 -18.56
C ASP A 63 -5.52 13.57 -17.55
N PRO A 64 -6.04 12.38 -17.90
CA PRO A 64 -6.13 11.27 -16.98
C PRO A 64 -4.78 10.85 -16.41
N LEU A 65 -4.79 10.55 -15.11
CA LEU A 65 -3.61 10.08 -14.38
C LEU A 65 -3.89 8.72 -13.75
N ALA A 66 -2.84 7.93 -13.65
CA ALA A 66 -2.86 6.65 -12.94
C ALA A 66 -1.52 6.42 -12.25
N PHE A 67 -1.52 5.52 -11.26
CA PHE A 67 -0.30 5.03 -10.65
C PHE A 67 0.02 3.64 -11.18
N THR A 68 1.29 3.40 -11.48
CA THR A 68 1.75 2.08 -11.90
C THR A 68 2.96 1.65 -11.08
N VAL A 69 2.99 0.38 -10.70
CA VAL A 69 4.16 -0.20 -10.03
C VAL A 69 5.26 -0.35 -11.07
N VAL A 70 6.43 0.22 -10.78
CA VAL A 70 7.60 0.11 -11.67
C VAL A 70 8.65 -0.86 -11.13
N ASN A 71 8.67 -1.09 -9.83
CA ASN A 71 9.59 -2.02 -9.20
C ASN A 71 9.05 -2.43 -7.84
N MET A 72 9.26 -3.69 -7.48
CA MET A 72 9.01 -4.21 -6.13
C MET A 72 10.18 -5.08 -5.72
N ASN A 73 10.65 -4.90 -4.49
CA ASN A 73 11.59 -5.80 -3.84
C ASN A 73 10.88 -6.44 -2.67
N ILE A 74 10.69 -7.77 -2.73
CA ILE A 74 9.79 -8.50 -1.84
C ILE A 74 10.54 -9.60 -1.11
N ASP A 75 10.27 -9.73 0.20
CA ASP A 75 10.68 -10.89 1.00
C ASP A 75 9.44 -11.65 1.45
N PHE A 76 9.38 -12.94 1.15
CA PHE A 76 8.37 -13.87 1.66
C PHE A 76 8.98 -14.58 2.86
N LEU A 77 8.55 -14.23 4.08
CA LEU A 77 9.22 -14.67 5.31
C LEU A 77 8.52 -15.84 5.98
N ALA A 78 7.20 -15.87 5.98
CA ALA A 78 6.41 -16.96 6.56
C ALA A 78 5.01 -16.99 5.93
N PRO A 79 4.34 -18.16 5.88
CA PRO A 79 3.05 -18.27 5.22
C PRO A 79 1.90 -17.83 6.12
N ALA A 80 0.89 -17.25 5.51
CA ALA A 80 -0.44 -17.08 6.11
C ALA A 80 -1.35 -18.23 5.70
N LYS A 81 -2.33 -18.53 6.53
CA LYS A 81 -3.28 -19.65 6.34
C LYS A 81 -4.70 -19.12 6.32
N ILE A 82 -5.62 -19.98 5.87
CA ILE A 82 -7.05 -19.67 5.87
C ILE A 82 -7.50 -19.21 7.27
N ASP A 83 -8.39 -18.23 7.30
CA ASP A 83 -8.95 -17.60 8.50
C ASP A 83 -8.00 -16.70 9.27
N ASP A 84 -6.72 -16.64 8.94
CA ASP A 84 -5.79 -15.70 9.58
C ASP A 84 -6.28 -14.27 9.40
N ARG A 85 -6.13 -13.47 10.45
CA ARG A 85 -6.39 -12.03 10.43
C ARG A 85 -5.06 -11.30 10.30
N LEU A 86 -4.85 -10.74 9.12
CA LEU A 86 -3.61 -10.06 8.78
C LEU A 86 -3.75 -8.55 8.94
N ALA A 87 -2.63 -7.89 9.18
CA ALA A 87 -2.52 -6.44 9.12
C ALA A 87 -1.62 -6.06 7.95
N VAL A 88 -2.16 -5.32 6.99
CA VAL A 88 -1.37 -4.75 5.89
C VAL A 88 -0.94 -3.36 6.32
N ILE A 89 0.34 -3.24 6.63
CA ILE A 89 0.95 -2.00 7.11
C ILE A 89 1.58 -1.29 5.92
N SER A 90 1.24 -0.02 5.74
CA SER A 90 1.73 0.79 4.62
C SER A 90 2.23 2.14 5.11
N ALA A 91 3.35 2.59 4.53
CA ALA A 91 3.91 3.91 4.75
C ALA A 91 4.45 4.46 3.43
N TYR A 92 4.12 5.70 3.13
CA TYR A 92 4.65 6.42 1.97
C TYR A 92 5.85 7.22 2.44
N ILE A 93 7.01 6.99 1.82
CA ILE A 93 8.29 7.50 2.29
C ILE A 93 8.65 8.80 1.59
N PHE A 94 8.57 8.83 0.26
CA PHE A 94 8.84 10.07 -0.46
C PHE A 94 8.04 10.17 -1.76
N ILE A 95 7.92 11.42 -2.19
CA ILE A 95 7.45 11.82 -3.52
C ILE A 95 8.61 12.55 -4.18
N LYS A 96 9.00 12.10 -5.37
CA LYS A 96 10.05 12.75 -6.14
C LYS A 96 9.67 12.79 -7.62
N GLY A 97 9.19 13.95 -8.08
CA GLY A 97 8.69 14.09 -9.45
C GLY A 97 7.49 13.20 -9.71
N ALA A 98 7.65 12.21 -10.60
CA ALA A 98 6.62 11.22 -10.90
C ALA A 98 6.67 10.01 -9.97
N ARG A 99 7.66 9.90 -9.09
CA ARG A 99 7.95 8.70 -8.33
C ARG A 99 7.47 8.76 -6.89
N LEU A 100 6.95 7.61 -6.43
CA LEU A 100 6.62 7.34 -5.03
C LEU A 100 7.44 6.15 -4.54
N HIS A 101 7.93 6.23 -3.32
CA HIS A 101 8.49 5.08 -2.62
C HIS A 101 7.60 4.72 -1.44
N ILE A 102 7.16 3.48 -1.38
CA ILE A 102 6.25 2.96 -0.37
C ILE A 102 6.88 1.75 0.28
N LYS A 103 6.82 1.68 1.60
CA LYS A 103 7.21 0.48 2.34
C LYS A 103 5.96 -0.18 2.88
N GLN A 104 5.91 -1.50 2.74
CA GLN A 104 4.77 -2.28 3.22
C GLN A 104 5.22 -3.54 3.93
N ALA A 105 4.39 -3.99 4.87
CA ALA A 105 4.54 -5.28 5.53
C ALA A 105 3.17 -5.90 5.75
N ILE A 106 3.10 -7.22 5.71
CA ILE A 106 1.90 -7.98 6.06
C ILE A 106 2.24 -8.78 7.30
N MET A 107 1.46 -8.58 8.36
CA MET A 107 1.75 -9.10 9.68
C MET A 107 0.63 -9.99 10.18
N LEU A 108 1.01 -11.02 10.91
CA LEU A 108 0.11 -11.83 11.73
C LEU A 108 0.50 -11.61 13.19
N GLY A 109 -0.27 -10.79 13.91
CA GLY A 109 0.14 -10.32 15.23
C GLY A 109 1.44 -9.54 15.14
N SER A 110 2.45 -9.94 15.90
CA SER A 110 3.78 -9.32 15.87
C SER A 110 4.73 -9.94 14.84
N GLN A 111 4.31 -11.00 14.15
CA GLN A 111 5.13 -11.69 13.16
C GLN A 111 5.01 -11.04 11.79
N ILE A 112 6.15 -10.71 11.19
CA ILE A 112 6.19 -10.22 9.81
C ILE A 112 6.19 -11.43 8.88
N LEU A 113 5.13 -11.57 8.06
CA LEU A 113 5.02 -12.65 7.08
C LEU A 113 5.59 -12.27 5.73
N TRP A 114 5.49 -11.01 5.38
CA TRP A 114 5.84 -10.48 4.06
C TRP A 114 6.19 -9.01 4.19
N ARG A 115 7.18 -8.56 3.43
CA ARG A 115 7.51 -7.13 3.38
C ARG A 115 8.01 -6.75 2.00
N ALA A 116 7.86 -5.49 1.64
CA ALA A 116 8.25 -4.99 0.34
C ALA A 116 8.65 -3.53 0.36
N ASP A 117 9.58 -3.20 -0.54
CA ASP A 117 9.80 -1.86 -1.06
C ASP A 117 9.08 -1.76 -2.39
N VAL A 118 8.21 -0.77 -2.53
CA VAL A 118 7.38 -0.59 -3.73
C VAL A 118 7.69 0.77 -4.33
N HIS A 119 8.09 0.78 -5.58
CA HIS A 119 8.30 2.00 -6.35
C HIS A 119 7.18 2.15 -7.37
N VAL A 120 6.52 3.29 -7.33
CA VAL A 120 5.34 3.60 -8.15
C VAL A 120 5.61 4.86 -8.94
N ALA A 121 5.09 4.92 -10.15
CA ALA A 121 5.13 6.13 -10.97
C ALA A 121 3.74 6.63 -11.26
N CYS A 122 3.59 7.96 -11.26
CA CYS A 122 2.42 8.63 -11.82
C CYS A 122 2.60 8.68 -13.34
N ILE A 123 1.59 8.21 -14.08
CA ILE A 123 1.63 8.12 -15.54
C ILE A 123 0.41 8.78 -16.16
N THR A 124 0.59 9.23 -17.41
CA THR A 124 -0.49 9.70 -18.28
C THR A 124 -1.27 8.53 -18.87
N ALA A 125 -2.38 8.82 -19.56
CA ALA A 125 -3.15 7.81 -20.30
C ALA A 125 -2.31 7.07 -21.34
N ALA A 126 -1.25 7.71 -21.87
CA ALA A 126 -0.31 7.09 -22.81
C ALA A 126 0.77 6.26 -22.13
N GLY A 127 0.73 6.14 -20.80
CA GLY A 127 1.70 5.36 -20.03
C GLY A 127 3.03 6.07 -19.78
N ARG A 128 3.10 7.39 -19.97
CA ARG A 128 4.33 8.17 -19.76
C ARG A 128 4.40 8.70 -18.34
N PRO A 129 5.57 8.61 -17.67
CA PRO A 129 5.75 9.23 -16.37
C PRO A 129 5.49 10.73 -16.43
N VAL A 130 4.79 11.25 -15.44
CA VAL A 130 4.49 12.67 -15.30
C VAL A 130 4.58 13.07 -13.84
N ARG A 131 5.12 14.26 -13.58
CA ARG A 131 5.15 14.82 -12.22
C ARG A 131 3.73 14.88 -11.68
N MET A 132 3.56 14.43 -10.44
CA MET A 132 2.26 14.51 -9.79
C MET A 132 1.82 15.98 -9.65
N PRO A 133 0.53 16.27 -9.95
CA PRO A 133 -0.01 17.61 -9.75
C PRO A 133 0.08 18.04 -8.29
N LYS A 134 0.25 19.34 -8.07
CA LYS A 134 0.40 19.90 -6.73
C LYS A 134 -0.83 19.68 -5.84
N ASP A 135 -2.02 19.66 -6.43
CA ASP A 135 -3.25 19.37 -5.68
C ASP A 135 -3.27 17.95 -5.12
N VAL A 136 -2.61 17.00 -5.80
CA VAL A 136 -2.45 15.62 -5.31
C VAL A 136 -1.32 15.54 -4.28
N THR A 137 -0.15 16.09 -4.57
CA THR A 137 0.99 16.02 -3.64
C THR A 137 0.70 16.71 -2.32
N SER A 138 -0.04 17.81 -2.32
CA SER A 138 -0.41 18.51 -1.10
C SER A 138 -1.28 17.69 -0.15
N LEU A 139 -2.07 16.74 -0.68
CA LEU A 139 -2.85 15.81 0.13
C LEU A 139 -2.01 14.70 0.74
N LEU A 140 -0.96 14.28 0.05
CA LEU A 140 -0.12 13.15 0.46
C LEU A 140 1.04 13.57 1.37
N GLU A 141 1.67 14.72 1.09
CA GLU A 141 2.86 15.19 1.81
C GLU A 141 2.73 15.20 3.34
N PRO A 142 1.60 15.64 3.93
CA PRO A 142 1.45 15.62 5.39
C PRO A 142 1.53 14.24 6.02
N HIS A 143 1.33 13.18 5.23
CA HIS A 143 1.28 11.80 5.69
C HIS A 143 2.53 10.99 5.36
N LEU A 144 3.54 11.61 4.77
CA LEU A 144 4.82 10.95 4.54
C LEU A 144 5.53 10.69 5.87
N THR A 145 6.31 9.62 5.93
CA THR A 145 7.09 9.29 7.10
C THR A 145 8.48 8.79 6.71
N HIS A 146 9.35 8.61 7.70
CA HIS A 146 10.70 8.11 7.47
C HIS A 146 10.74 6.58 7.50
N GLU A 147 11.63 6.01 6.72
CA GLU A 147 11.84 4.56 6.67
C GLU A 147 12.11 3.97 8.06
N GLU A 148 12.94 4.65 8.85
CA GLU A 148 13.26 4.20 10.21
C GLU A 148 12.01 4.08 11.08
N HIS A 149 11.08 5.04 10.97
CA HIS A 149 9.83 5.00 11.71
C HIS A 149 9.00 3.77 11.33
N PHE A 150 8.90 3.46 10.03
CA PHE A 150 8.22 2.28 9.54
C PHE A 150 8.86 0.99 10.06
N LEU A 151 10.19 0.89 9.98
CA LEU A 151 10.92 -0.29 10.45
C LEU A 151 10.74 -0.49 11.97
N ASN A 152 10.78 0.58 12.73
CA ASN A 152 10.54 0.52 14.18
C ASN A 152 9.12 0.06 14.48
N PHE A 153 8.14 0.48 13.69
CA PHE A 153 6.75 0.08 13.87
C PHE A 153 6.56 -1.42 13.66
N ILE A 154 7.08 -1.99 12.57
CA ILE A 154 6.86 -3.41 12.24
C ILE A 154 7.72 -4.36 13.09
N ASN A 155 8.79 -3.86 13.71
CA ASN A 155 9.68 -4.66 14.56
C ASN A 155 9.39 -4.52 16.06
N LYS A 156 8.29 -3.89 16.43
CA LYS A 156 7.89 -3.83 17.84
C LYS A 156 7.58 -5.23 18.36
N PRO A 157 8.07 -5.58 19.57
CA PRO A 157 7.77 -6.86 20.20
C PRO A 157 6.30 -7.00 20.57
#